data_f9fed7df61298c82d30ecd406dbb30e5
#
_entry.id   f9fed7df61298c82d30ecd406dbb30e5
#
_cell.length_a   1.000
_cell.length_b   1.000
_cell.length_c   1.000
_cell.angle_alpha   90.00
_cell.angle_beta   90.00
_cell.angle_gamma   90.00
#
_symmetry.space_group_name_H-M   'P 1'
#
loop_
_entity.id
_entity.type
_entity.pdbx_description
1 polymer ?
#
loop_
_entity_poly.entity_id
_entity_poly.type
_entity_poly.pdbx_seq_one_letter_code
_entity_poly.pdbx_strand_id
1 'polypeptide(L)'
;GALNKMLSLNNKEKDSGVVAMSAGNHSQGVAYSAKLMGIKSTIVMPDNTPFAKIRKTTDLGAEVIIHGNTLIEAEAFVDSLVETRNLTKIHPYNDTQIISGQGTLVLEMLEKHKDLDFLLVPVGGGGLIAGTSIMAKHLNKNIKVIGVQTELYPSLHNIFNKGKNKCQGTTLAEGIAVQNIGSIPLSIIKNNV
;
A
#
# COMPACT_ATOMS: atom_id res chain seq x y z
N GLY A 1 -3.21 3.14 7.11
CA GLY A 1 -2.53 1.85 6.93
C GLY A 1 -1.18 1.82 7.62
N ALA A 2 -0.18 2.58 7.14
CA ALA A 2 1.16 2.53 7.70
C ALA A 2 1.17 2.79 9.22
N LEU A 3 0.53 3.84 9.70
CA LEU A 3 0.45 4.14 11.14
C LEU A 3 -0.17 2.97 11.93
N ASN A 4 -1.27 2.39 11.44
CA ASN A 4 -1.93 1.27 12.11
C ASN A 4 -1.00 0.05 12.24
N LYS A 5 -0.26 -0.28 11.16
CA LYS A 5 0.76 -1.33 11.19
C LYS A 5 1.88 -1.01 12.18
N MET A 6 2.41 0.21 12.15
CA MET A 6 3.49 0.63 13.04
C MET A 6 3.10 0.57 14.53
N LEU A 7 1.84 0.93 14.84
CA LEU A 7 1.30 0.81 16.21
C LEU A 7 1.18 -0.65 16.68
N SER A 8 0.95 -1.60 15.77
CA SER A 8 0.84 -3.03 16.09
C SER A 8 2.17 -3.74 16.31
N LEU A 9 3.30 -3.10 16.02
CA LEU A 9 4.62 -3.70 16.22
C LEU A 9 4.93 -3.90 17.69
N ASN A 10 5.50 -5.04 18.02
CA ASN A 10 6.04 -5.30 19.36
C ASN A 10 7.39 -4.55 19.59
N ASN A 11 7.89 -4.55 20.82
CA ASN A 11 9.11 -3.81 21.15
C ASN A 11 10.34 -4.30 20.37
N LYS A 12 10.51 -5.61 20.19
CA LYS A 12 11.61 -6.18 19.41
C LYS A 12 11.58 -5.71 17.96
N GLU A 13 10.41 -5.70 17.34
CA GLU A 13 10.23 -5.21 15.96
C GLU A 13 10.50 -3.70 15.84
N LYS A 14 10.12 -2.91 16.83
CA LYS A 14 10.40 -1.47 16.89
C LYS A 14 11.89 -1.19 17.07
N ASP A 15 12.56 -1.93 17.97
CA ASP A 15 13.99 -1.78 18.24
C ASP A 15 14.86 -2.17 17.05
N SER A 16 14.45 -3.21 16.31
CA SER A 16 15.12 -3.63 15.08
C SER A 16 15.04 -2.57 13.97
N GLY A 17 14.00 -1.74 14.00
CA GLY A 17 13.69 -0.82 12.91
C GLY A 17 12.87 -1.48 11.80
N VAL A 18 12.37 -0.67 10.87
CA VAL A 18 11.49 -1.13 9.81
C VAL A 18 12.07 -0.90 8.42
N VAL A 19 11.64 -1.72 7.47
CA VAL A 19 11.99 -1.56 6.05
C VAL A 19 10.74 -1.66 5.17
N ALA A 20 10.66 -0.84 4.12
CA ALA A 20 9.60 -0.92 3.14
C ALA A 20 10.13 -0.65 1.71
N MET A 21 9.52 -1.29 0.71
CA MET A 21 9.71 -0.96 -0.70
C MET A 21 8.55 -0.07 -1.15
N SER A 22 8.83 1.16 -1.51
CA SER A 22 7.84 2.06 -2.12
C SER A 22 8.48 3.36 -2.59
N ALA A 23 8.07 3.85 -3.75
CA ALA A 23 8.41 5.19 -4.27
C ALA A 23 7.23 6.19 -4.16
N GLY A 24 6.20 5.91 -3.33
CA GLY A 24 4.96 6.70 -3.28
C GLY A 24 4.46 7.00 -1.88
N ASN A 25 3.12 6.99 -1.72
CA ASN A 25 2.46 7.34 -0.47
C ASN A 25 2.85 6.41 0.70
N HIS A 26 3.09 5.12 0.42
CA HIS A 26 3.44 4.16 1.46
C HIS A 26 4.80 4.48 2.08
N SER A 27 5.81 4.83 1.28
CA SER A 27 7.14 5.22 1.79
C SER A 27 7.05 6.41 2.74
N GLN A 28 6.31 7.45 2.35
CA GLN A 28 6.10 8.63 3.18
C GLN A 28 5.29 8.30 4.45
N GLY A 29 4.27 7.45 4.33
CA GLY A 29 3.47 7.00 5.48
C GLY A 29 4.29 6.21 6.50
N VAL A 30 5.19 5.33 6.05
CA VAL A 30 6.09 4.56 6.93
C VAL A 30 7.11 5.51 7.56
N ALA A 31 7.79 6.36 6.77
CA ALA A 31 8.79 7.30 7.26
C ALA A 31 8.20 8.26 8.31
N TYR A 32 7.03 8.84 8.03
CA TYR A 32 6.34 9.74 8.96
C TYR A 32 5.95 9.03 10.26
N SER A 33 5.34 7.83 10.16
CA SER A 33 4.94 7.07 11.34
C SER A 33 6.13 6.63 12.19
N ALA A 34 7.21 6.21 11.53
CA ALA A 34 8.46 5.84 12.20
C ALA A 34 9.08 7.03 12.96
N LYS A 35 9.13 8.22 12.32
CA LYS A 35 9.60 9.45 12.96
C LYS A 35 8.78 9.80 14.21
N LEU A 36 7.46 9.72 14.14
CA LEU A 36 6.58 9.99 15.28
C LEU A 36 6.81 9.03 16.45
N MET A 37 7.20 7.80 16.16
CA MET A 37 7.37 6.74 17.15
C MET A 37 8.84 6.51 17.56
N GLY A 38 9.79 7.31 17.02
CA GLY A 38 11.22 7.15 17.30
C GLY A 38 11.82 5.85 16.74
N ILE A 39 11.19 5.25 15.71
CA ILE A 39 11.62 3.99 15.09
C ILE A 39 12.51 4.31 13.88
N LYS A 40 13.63 3.60 13.71
CA LYS A 40 14.45 3.70 12.51
C LYS A 40 13.70 3.13 11.31
N SER A 41 13.71 3.84 10.18
CA SER A 41 13.07 3.38 8.95
C SER A 41 14.00 3.44 7.77
N THR A 42 14.04 2.36 7.00
CA THR A 42 14.77 2.24 5.74
C THR A 42 13.76 2.07 4.61
N ILE A 43 13.86 2.89 3.58
CA ILE A 43 12.97 2.82 2.42
C ILE A 43 13.79 2.51 1.18
N VAL A 44 13.45 1.43 0.51
CA VAL A 44 14.08 1.05 -0.77
C VAL A 44 13.22 1.56 -1.91
N MET A 45 13.86 2.25 -2.85
CA MET A 45 13.23 2.80 -4.04
C MET A 45 14.01 2.38 -5.29
N PRO A 46 13.35 2.10 -6.44
CA PRO A 46 14.05 1.80 -7.68
C PRO A 46 14.78 3.04 -8.25
N ASP A 47 15.79 2.78 -9.10
CA ASP A 47 16.71 3.79 -9.64
C ASP A 47 15.99 4.90 -10.44
N ASN A 48 14.87 4.60 -11.05
CA ASN A 48 14.05 5.55 -11.82
C ASN A 48 13.12 6.42 -10.96
N THR A 49 13.26 6.37 -9.63
CA THR A 49 12.41 7.17 -8.72
C THR A 49 12.72 8.66 -8.84
N PRO A 50 11.73 9.53 -9.08
CA PRO A 50 11.94 10.97 -9.15
C PRO A 50 12.55 11.55 -7.87
N PHE A 51 13.55 12.43 -8.02
CA PHE A 51 14.27 13.05 -6.89
C PHE A 51 13.34 13.69 -5.85
N ALA A 52 12.24 14.32 -6.30
CA ALA A 52 11.26 14.92 -5.40
C ALA A 52 10.62 13.91 -4.42
N LYS A 53 10.44 12.65 -4.85
CA LYS A 53 9.90 11.58 -4.00
C LYS A 53 10.94 11.08 -2.99
N ILE A 54 12.19 10.94 -3.45
CA ILE A 54 13.33 10.59 -2.59
C ILE A 54 13.45 11.63 -1.49
N ARG A 55 13.55 12.90 -1.87
CA ARG A 55 13.70 14.03 -0.94
C ARG A 55 12.57 14.07 0.10
N LYS A 56 11.31 13.98 -0.33
CA LYS A 56 10.16 13.99 0.61
C LYS A 56 10.24 12.89 1.65
N THR A 57 10.73 11.70 1.27
CA THR A 57 10.87 10.57 2.18
C THR A 57 12.06 10.76 3.13
N THR A 58 13.18 11.27 2.62
CA THR A 58 14.36 11.61 3.44
C THR A 58 14.09 12.75 4.42
N ASP A 59 13.35 13.78 4.03
CA ASP A 59 12.95 14.91 4.90
C ASP A 59 12.06 14.43 6.08
N LEU A 60 11.38 13.30 5.92
CA LEU A 60 10.64 12.62 6.98
C LEU A 60 11.53 11.78 7.92
N GLY A 61 12.83 11.72 7.66
CA GLY A 61 13.82 11.09 8.54
C GLY A 61 14.12 9.62 8.23
N ALA A 62 13.65 9.08 7.09
CA ALA A 62 13.99 7.73 6.67
C ALA A 62 15.37 7.67 5.98
N GLU A 63 16.10 6.57 6.19
CA GLU A 63 17.19 6.16 5.32
C GLU A 63 16.60 5.73 3.97
N VAL A 64 16.97 6.38 2.87
CA VAL A 64 16.53 5.99 1.53
C VAL A 64 17.68 5.29 0.81
N ILE A 65 17.43 4.06 0.36
CA ILE A 65 18.37 3.28 -0.45
C ILE A 65 17.78 3.18 -1.86
N ILE A 66 18.54 3.60 -2.85
CA ILE A 66 18.20 3.43 -4.26
C ILE A 66 18.77 2.11 -4.73
N HIS A 67 17.90 1.19 -5.18
CA HIS A 67 18.33 -0.14 -5.60
C HIS A 67 17.35 -0.77 -6.61
N GLY A 68 17.91 -1.29 -7.70
CA GLY A 68 17.19 -2.01 -8.75
C GLY A 68 16.47 -1.10 -9.75
N ASN A 69 16.25 -1.64 -10.95
CA ASN A 69 15.57 -0.95 -12.04
C ASN A 69 14.04 -1.13 -11.98
N THR A 70 13.59 -2.10 -11.19
CA THR A 70 12.18 -2.49 -11.07
C THR A 70 11.74 -2.59 -9.62
N LEU A 71 10.41 -2.51 -9.39
CA LEU A 71 9.84 -2.76 -8.06
C LEU A 71 10.14 -4.19 -7.56
N ILE A 72 10.26 -5.16 -8.45
CA ILE A 72 10.55 -6.56 -8.10
C ILE A 72 11.98 -6.68 -7.55
N GLU A 73 12.95 -6.07 -8.21
CA GLU A 73 14.36 -6.05 -7.76
C GLU A 73 14.50 -5.30 -6.43
N ALA A 74 13.83 -4.16 -6.30
CA ALA A 74 13.80 -3.40 -5.06
C ALA A 74 13.16 -4.20 -3.90
N GLU A 75 12.11 -4.99 -4.18
CA GLU A 75 11.47 -5.84 -3.18
C GLU A 75 12.38 -7.01 -2.74
N ALA A 76 13.06 -7.66 -3.68
CA ALA A 76 14.03 -8.71 -3.36
C ALA A 76 15.18 -8.18 -2.48
N PHE A 77 15.62 -6.94 -2.73
CA PHE A 77 16.62 -6.30 -1.89
C PHE A 77 16.09 -6.00 -0.49
N VAL A 78 14.82 -5.59 -0.35
CA VAL A 78 14.18 -5.45 0.98
C VAL A 78 14.21 -6.77 1.73
N ASP A 79 13.91 -7.89 1.08
CA ASP A 79 13.94 -9.22 1.72
C ASP A 79 15.36 -9.56 2.22
N SER A 80 16.40 -9.22 1.46
CA SER A 80 17.79 -9.37 1.92
C SER A 80 18.12 -8.49 3.12
N LEU A 81 17.58 -7.27 3.20
CA LEU A 81 17.77 -6.38 4.37
C LEU A 81 17.04 -6.90 5.61
N VAL A 82 15.87 -7.53 5.45
CA VAL A 82 15.19 -8.22 6.55
C VAL A 82 16.08 -9.30 7.14
N GLU A 83 16.72 -10.12 6.31
CA GLU A 83 17.60 -11.21 6.75
C GLU A 83 18.92 -10.69 7.35
N THR A 84 19.59 -9.75 6.68
CA THR A 84 20.93 -9.31 7.05
C THR A 84 20.98 -8.27 8.15
N ARG A 85 19.97 -7.39 8.22
CA ARG A 85 19.88 -6.31 9.22
C ARG A 85 18.80 -6.57 10.28
N ASN A 86 18.08 -7.70 10.20
CA ASN A 86 16.98 -8.08 11.10
C ASN A 86 15.85 -7.01 11.15
N LEU A 87 15.58 -6.32 10.03
CA LEU A 87 14.55 -5.28 9.94
C LEU A 87 13.15 -5.88 9.82
N THR A 88 12.16 -5.17 10.33
CA THR A 88 10.75 -5.57 10.18
C THR A 88 10.17 -5.03 8.87
N LYS A 89 9.76 -5.91 7.96
CA LYS A 89 9.16 -5.53 6.67
C LYS A 89 7.76 -4.96 6.87
N ILE A 90 7.50 -3.77 6.32
CA ILE A 90 6.18 -3.13 6.27
C ILE A 90 5.67 -3.19 4.83
N HIS A 91 4.85 -4.20 4.54
CA HIS A 91 4.33 -4.42 3.18
C HIS A 91 3.29 -3.35 2.80
N PRO A 92 3.29 -2.81 1.57
CA PRO A 92 2.42 -1.67 1.21
C PRO A 92 0.92 -1.99 1.17
N TYR A 93 0.51 -3.23 0.98
CA TYR A 93 -0.91 -3.60 0.85
C TYR A 93 -1.26 -5.03 1.28
N ASN A 94 -0.32 -6.00 1.25
CA ASN A 94 -0.59 -7.40 1.57
C ASN A 94 -0.33 -7.69 3.07
N ASP A 95 -0.98 -6.93 3.94
CA ASP A 95 -0.85 -7.02 5.39
C ASP A 95 -2.19 -6.61 6.03
N THR A 96 -2.67 -7.39 6.98
CA THR A 96 -3.98 -7.17 7.62
C THR A 96 -4.07 -5.86 8.39
N GLN A 97 -2.98 -5.43 9.04
CA GLN A 97 -2.94 -4.17 9.77
C GLN A 97 -2.92 -2.96 8.82
N ILE A 98 -2.21 -3.08 7.69
CA ILE A 98 -2.28 -2.07 6.62
C ILE A 98 -3.71 -1.95 6.10
N ILE A 99 -4.35 -3.07 5.73
CA ILE A 99 -5.72 -3.11 5.21
C ILE A 99 -6.71 -2.52 6.22
N SER A 100 -6.64 -2.92 7.48
CA SER A 100 -7.51 -2.39 8.55
C SER A 100 -7.38 -0.87 8.68
N GLY A 101 -6.14 -0.35 8.66
CA GLY A 101 -5.92 1.09 8.70
C GLY A 101 -6.45 1.85 7.48
N GLN A 102 -6.59 1.21 6.32
CA GLN A 102 -7.19 1.84 5.15
C GLN A 102 -8.71 1.97 5.27
N GLY A 103 -9.37 1.10 6.04
CA GLY A 103 -10.80 1.18 6.31
C GLY A 103 -11.23 2.47 7.02
N THR A 104 -10.34 3.13 7.78
CA THR A 104 -10.65 4.37 8.49
C THR A 104 -11.09 5.50 7.56
N LEU A 105 -10.65 5.50 6.29
CA LEU A 105 -11.08 6.45 5.28
C LEU A 105 -12.61 6.49 5.13
N VAL A 106 -13.23 5.31 5.07
CA VAL A 106 -14.69 5.20 4.90
C VAL A 106 -15.45 5.63 6.14
N LEU A 107 -14.89 5.39 7.34
CA LEU A 107 -15.47 5.93 8.58
C LEU A 107 -15.63 7.45 8.48
N GLU A 108 -14.56 8.16 8.17
CA GLU A 108 -14.55 9.61 8.05
C GLU A 108 -15.47 10.12 6.91
N MET A 109 -15.55 9.38 5.80
CA MET A 109 -16.43 9.73 4.68
C MET A 109 -17.91 9.59 5.08
N LEU A 110 -18.30 8.48 5.71
CA LEU A 110 -19.69 8.21 6.06
C LEU A 110 -20.18 8.99 7.28
N GLU A 111 -19.29 9.47 8.14
CA GLU A 111 -19.64 10.45 9.17
C GLU A 111 -20.17 11.75 8.56
N LYS A 112 -19.60 12.18 7.42
CA LYS A 112 -19.95 13.42 6.72
C LYS A 112 -21.04 13.23 5.67
N HIS A 113 -21.06 12.07 5.01
CA HIS A 113 -21.92 11.76 3.86
C HIS A 113 -22.61 10.42 4.07
N LYS A 114 -23.75 10.42 4.76
CA LYS A 114 -24.45 9.19 5.16
C LYS A 114 -25.19 8.49 3.99
N ASP A 115 -25.51 9.24 2.94
CA ASP A 115 -26.37 8.78 1.83
C ASP A 115 -25.57 8.42 0.58
N LEU A 116 -24.40 7.77 0.74
CA LEU A 116 -23.60 7.33 -0.39
C LEU A 116 -24.15 6.01 -0.95
N ASP A 117 -24.47 6.00 -2.25
CA ASP A 117 -24.85 4.81 -3.00
C ASP A 117 -23.63 4.07 -3.56
N PHE A 118 -22.61 4.82 -3.95
CA PHE A 118 -21.42 4.32 -4.63
C PHE A 118 -20.15 4.82 -3.97
N LEU A 119 -19.16 3.94 -3.89
CA LEU A 119 -17.80 4.27 -3.47
C LEU A 119 -16.82 3.81 -4.56
N LEU A 120 -16.26 4.76 -5.30
CA LEU A 120 -15.24 4.49 -6.33
C LEU A 120 -13.85 4.52 -5.68
N VAL A 121 -13.12 3.42 -5.80
CA VAL A 121 -11.83 3.26 -5.13
C VAL A 121 -10.74 2.88 -6.12
N PRO A 122 -9.62 3.63 -6.19
CA PRO A 122 -8.50 3.28 -7.05
C PRO A 122 -7.84 1.98 -6.56
N VAL A 123 -7.46 1.11 -7.51
CA VAL A 123 -6.90 -0.20 -7.21
C VAL A 123 -5.50 -0.36 -7.80
N GLY A 124 -4.49 -0.33 -6.93
CA GLY A 124 -3.14 -0.82 -7.20
C GLY A 124 -2.99 -2.26 -6.70
N GLY A 125 -2.25 -2.48 -5.62
CA GLY A 125 -2.10 -3.80 -4.96
C GLY A 125 -3.32 -4.30 -4.19
N GLY A 126 -4.38 -3.50 -4.06
CA GLY A 126 -5.66 -3.88 -3.48
C GLY A 126 -5.86 -3.55 -2.01
N GLY A 127 -4.84 -3.07 -1.28
CA GLY A 127 -4.96 -2.80 0.16
C GLY A 127 -6.02 -1.76 0.52
N LEU A 128 -6.08 -0.66 -0.24
CA LEU A 128 -7.06 0.41 -0.02
C LEU A 128 -8.49 -0.11 -0.21
N ILE A 129 -8.79 -0.70 -1.37
CA ILE A 129 -10.14 -1.17 -1.67
C ILE A 129 -10.57 -2.31 -0.75
N ALA A 130 -9.66 -3.18 -0.33
CA ALA A 130 -9.96 -4.23 0.64
C ALA A 130 -10.42 -3.64 1.98
N GLY A 131 -9.65 -2.71 2.56
CA GLY A 131 -10.02 -2.07 3.82
C GLY A 131 -11.29 -1.24 3.72
N THR A 132 -11.42 -0.43 2.67
CA THR A 132 -12.60 0.42 2.45
C THR A 132 -13.85 -0.42 2.19
N SER A 133 -13.76 -1.52 1.44
CA SER A 133 -14.93 -2.36 1.13
C SER A 133 -15.46 -3.07 2.38
N ILE A 134 -14.61 -3.62 3.24
CA ILE A 134 -15.03 -4.21 4.52
C ILE A 134 -15.80 -3.18 5.34
N MET A 135 -15.22 -2.00 5.54
CA MET A 135 -15.82 -0.96 6.35
C MET A 135 -17.11 -0.42 5.75
N ALA A 136 -17.15 -0.18 4.42
CA ALA A 136 -18.36 0.25 3.74
C ALA A 136 -19.51 -0.75 3.92
N LYS A 137 -19.25 -2.04 3.70
CA LYS A 137 -20.27 -3.10 3.86
C LYS A 137 -20.69 -3.33 5.31
N HIS A 138 -19.79 -3.08 6.27
CA HIS A 138 -20.13 -3.15 7.69
C HIS A 138 -21.08 -2.03 8.11
N LEU A 139 -20.85 -0.80 7.64
CA LEU A 139 -21.65 0.37 8.00
C LEU A 139 -22.95 0.48 7.20
N ASN A 140 -22.90 0.17 5.91
CA ASN A 140 -24.06 0.17 5.02
C ASN A 140 -23.89 -0.88 3.91
N LYS A 141 -24.62 -2.00 4.03
CA LYS A 141 -24.57 -3.11 3.06
C LYS A 141 -25.01 -2.72 1.64
N ASN A 142 -25.78 -1.64 1.50
CA ASN A 142 -26.30 -1.18 0.21
C ASN A 142 -25.28 -0.40 -0.62
N ILE A 143 -24.23 0.15 0.00
CA ILE A 143 -23.18 0.85 -0.72
C ILE A 143 -22.51 -0.10 -1.72
N LYS A 144 -22.47 0.30 -2.99
CA LYS A 144 -21.75 -0.41 -4.03
C LYS A 144 -20.31 0.09 -4.09
N VAL A 145 -19.35 -0.79 -3.82
CA VAL A 145 -17.93 -0.49 -3.94
C VAL A 145 -17.46 -0.87 -5.33
N ILE A 146 -16.88 0.08 -6.05
CA ILE A 146 -16.42 -0.08 -7.43
C ILE A 146 -14.91 0.16 -7.47
N GLY A 147 -14.16 -0.86 -7.89
CA GLY A 147 -12.72 -0.74 -8.11
C GLY A 147 -12.39 -0.09 -9.45
N VAL A 148 -11.48 0.88 -9.46
CA VAL A 148 -11.03 1.58 -10.67
C VAL A 148 -9.55 1.32 -10.87
N GLN A 149 -9.17 0.84 -12.05
CA GLN A 149 -7.77 0.63 -12.45
C GLN A 149 -7.43 1.44 -13.71
N THR A 150 -6.15 1.71 -13.92
CA THR A 150 -5.69 2.18 -15.22
C THR A 150 -5.65 1.03 -16.23
N GLU A 151 -6.00 1.28 -17.48
CA GLU A 151 -5.93 0.30 -18.57
C GLU A 151 -4.55 -0.30 -18.76
N LEU A 152 -3.49 0.44 -18.39
CA LEU A 152 -2.11 -0.02 -18.47
C LEU A 152 -1.72 -1.01 -17.37
N TYR A 153 -2.47 -1.08 -16.27
CA TYR A 153 -2.23 -2.00 -15.15
C TYR A 153 -3.54 -2.67 -14.69
N PRO A 154 -4.20 -3.47 -15.56
CA PRO A 154 -5.50 -4.08 -15.31
C PRO A 154 -5.39 -5.38 -14.50
N SER A 155 -4.52 -5.45 -13.49
CA SER A 155 -4.20 -6.68 -12.77
C SER A 155 -5.41 -7.35 -12.11
N LEU A 156 -6.27 -6.58 -11.44
CA LEU A 156 -7.50 -7.10 -10.83
C LEU A 156 -8.56 -7.46 -11.88
N HIS A 157 -8.74 -6.61 -12.91
CA HIS A 157 -9.62 -6.87 -14.05
C HIS A 157 -9.27 -8.19 -14.74
N ASN A 158 -7.97 -8.45 -14.95
CA ASN A 158 -7.50 -9.71 -15.53
C ASN A 158 -7.92 -10.93 -14.69
N ILE A 159 -7.82 -10.83 -13.35
CA ILE A 159 -8.20 -11.92 -12.45
C ILE A 159 -9.70 -12.22 -12.56
N PHE A 160 -10.55 -11.19 -12.53
CA PHE A 160 -12.01 -11.38 -12.58
C PHE A 160 -12.51 -11.84 -13.94
N ASN A 161 -11.92 -11.34 -15.02
CA ASN A 161 -12.36 -11.61 -16.40
C ASN A 161 -11.51 -12.66 -17.11
N LYS A 162 -10.61 -13.36 -16.41
CA LYS A 162 -9.64 -14.32 -17.01
C LYS A 162 -8.85 -13.68 -18.16
N GLY A 163 -8.63 -12.38 -18.07
CA GLY A 163 -7.89 -11.59 -19.05
C GLY A 163 -6.39 -11.85 -18.98
N LYS A 164 -5.69 -11.51 -20.06
CA LYS A 164 -4.23 -11.64 -20.19
C LYS A 164 -3.57 -10.32 -20.62
N ASN A 165 -4.23 -9.20 -20.34
CA ASN A 165 -3.68 -7.89 -20.71
C ASN A 165 -2.39 -7.64 -19.93
N LYS A 166 -1.37 -7.14 -20.63
CA LYS A 166 -0.08 -6.84 -19.99
C LYS A 166 -0.22 -5.66 -19.02
N CYS A 167 0.47 -5.74 -17.90
CA CYS A 167 0.62 -4.64 -16.93
C CYS A 167 1.97 -3.95 -17.20
N GLN A 168 1.95 -2.89 -18.02
CA GLN A 168 3.17 -2.17 -18.43
C GLN A 168 2.86 -0.77 -18.96
N GLY A 169 3.88 0.07 -19.03
CA GLY A 169 3.79 1.42 -19.59
C GLY A 169 3.76 2.52 -18.52
N THR A 170 3.75 3.77 -18.99
CA THR A 170 3.74 4.96 -18.13
C THR A 170 2.32 5.51 -18.02
N THR A 171 1.87 5.78 -16.81
CA THR A 171 0.55 6.34 -16.51
C THR A 171 0.67 7.52 -15.55
N LEU A 172 -0.24 8.50 -15.67
CA LEU A 172 -0.37 9.58 -14.69
C LEU A 172 -0.80 9.05 -13.30
N ALA A 173 -1.51 7.91 -13.28
CA ALA A 173 -1.95 7.27 -12.06
C ALA A 173 -0.87 6.34 -11.47
N GLU A 174 0.35 6.85 -11.28
CA GLU A 174 1.52 6.08 -10.80
C GLU A 174 1.25 5.30 -9.51
N GLY A 175 0.44 5.86 -8.60
CA GLY A 175 0.12 5.23 -7.31
C GLY A 175 -0.65 3.91 -7.42
N ILE A 176 -1.25 3.62 -8.59
CA ILE A 176 -1.95 2.36 -8.88
C ILE A 176 -1.32 1.57 -10.03
N ALA A 177 -0.14 1.95 -10.48
CA ALA A 177 0.64 1.21 -11.48
C ALA A 177 1.28 -0.05 -10.87
N VAL A 178 0.45 -0.99 -10.43
CA VAL A 178 0.87 -2.20 -9.71
C VAL A 178 0.50 -3.45 -10.52
N GLN A 179 1.49 -4.31 -10.75
CA GLN A 179 1.33 -5.51 -11.58
C GLN A 179 0.57 -6.64 -10.88
N ASN A 180 0.69 -6.74 -9.56
CA ASN A 180 0.16 -7.87 -8.79
C ASN A 180 -0.78 -7.39 -7.68
N ILE A 181 -1.91 -8.08 -7.54
CA ILE A 181 -2.80 -7.92 -6.39
C ILE A 181 -2.29 -8.79 -5.24
N GLY A 182 -2.32 -8.25 -4.02
CA GLY A 182 -1.99 -9.04 -2.82
C GLY A 182 -2.99 -10.18 -2.58
N SER A 183 -2.52 -11.30 -2.05
CA SER A 183 -3.37 -12.46 -1.78
C SER A 183 -4.46 -12.15 -0.74
N ILE A 184 -4.11 -11.42 0.32
CA ILE A 184 -5.07 -11.02 1.36
C ILE A 184 -6.10 -10.02 0.79
N PRO A 185 -5.71 -8.90 0.13
CA PRO A 185 -6.67 -8.04 -0.55
C PRO A 185 -7.58 -8.78 -1.53
N LEU A 186 -7.03 -9.68 -2.35
CA LEU A 186 -7.82 -10.40 -3.35
C LEU A 186 -8.93 -11.23 -2.72
N SER A 187 -8.65 -11.92 -1.60
CA SER A 187 -9.67 -12.71 -0.88
C SER A 187 -10.81 -11.84 -0.37
N ILE A 188 -10.52 -10.63 0.08
CA ILE A 188 -11.50 -9.67 0.58
C ILE A 188 -12.31 -9.06 -0.56
N ILE A 189 -11.65 -8.64 -1.63
CA ILE A 189 -12.26 -7.99 -2.80
C ILE A 189 -13.31 -8.89 -3.45
N LYS A 190 -13.02 -10.19 -3.60
CA LYS A 190 -13.94 -11.17 -4.19
C LYS A 190 -15.32 -11.21 -3.52
N ASN A 191 -15.42 -10.82 -2.26
CA ASN A 191 -16.65 -10.91 -1.48
C ASN A 191 -17.35 -9.56 -1.25
N ASN A 192 -16.68 -8.43 -1.53
CA ASN A 192 -17.15 -7.10 -1.12
C ASN A 192 -17.21 -6.06 -2.24
N VAL A 193 -16.66 -6.35 -3.43
CA VAL A 193 -16.52 -5.41 -4.55
C VAL A 193 -17.23 -5.91 -5.79
#